data_ffcd8a806fb25458d0356a23df924ac6
#
_entry.id   ffcd8a806fb25458d0356a23df924ac6
#
_cell.length_a   1.000
_cell.length_b   1.000
_cell.length_c   1.000
_cell.angle_alpha   90.00
_cell.angle_beta   90.00
_cell.angle_gamma   90.00
#
_symmetry.space_group_name_H-M   'P 1'
#
loop_
_entity.id
_entity.type
_entity.pdbx_description
1 polymer ?
#
loop_
_entity_poly.entity_id
_entity_poly.type
_entity_poly.pdbx_seq_one_letter_code
_entity_poly.pdbx_strand_id
1 'polypeptide(L)'
;MVMCLLALAVPCARGGQAAPVPELEPIGDLAAWTCIHRREGSWPANTGNGYYGGLQMDSSFMQTYGPDKIEKYGGYAHLWSPRDQMVVAERARRTRGYYPWPNTARACGLI
;
A
#
# COMPACT_ATOMS: atom_id res chain seq x y z
N MET A 1 48.06 5.70 8.20
CA MET A 1 47.35 5.54 8.48
C MET A 1 46.75 5.51 8.56
N VAL A 2 46.53 5.58 8.17
CA VAL A 2 45.64 5.40 8.41
C VAL A 2 45.15 5.26 8.24
N MET A 3 45.04 5.45 7.83
CA MET A 3 44.16 5.27 7.88
C MET A 3 43.43 4.95 7.84
N CYS A 4 43.50 5.04 7.49
CA CYS A 4 42.54 4.71 7.68
C CYS A 4 42.06 4.83 7.81
N LEU A 5 42.33 5.24 7.66
CA LEU A 5 41.75 5.30 8.14
C LEU A 5 41.28 5.51 8.13
N LEU A 6 41.35 5.79 7.91
CA LEU A 6 40.75 5.86 8.19
C LEU A 6 40.19 5.71 8.15
N ALA A 7 40.21 5.72 7.85
CA ALA A 7 39.48 5.44 8.17
C ALA A 7 38.99 5.39 8.14
N LEU A 8 38.79 5.62 7.88
CA LEU A 8 38.07 5.45 8.19
C LEU A 8 37.34 5.44 8.31
N ALA A 9 37.31 5.50 8.12
CA ALA A 9 36.45 5.36 8.46
C ALA A 9 35.75 5.23 8.11
N VAL A 10 35.68 5.20 7.65
CA VAL A 10 34.82 4.86 7.59
C VAL A 10 34.39 4.42 7.53
N PRO A 11 34.38 4.36 7.38
CA PRO A 11 33.85 3.83 7.51
C PRO A 11 33.80 3.24 7.43
N CYS A 12 34.01 3.24 7.35
CA CYS A 12 33.86 2.54 7.53
C CYS A 12 33.40 2.18 7.60
N ALA A 13 33.08 2.14 7.46
CA ALA A 13 32.34 1.75 7.78
C ALA A 13 32.00 1.43 8.28
N ARG A 14 31.48 1.66 8.27
CA ARG A 14 31.04 1.37 9.03
C ARG A 14 30.62 0.58 9.21
N GLY A 15 31.41 0.63 9.58
CA GLY A 15 30.98 -0.55 9.84
C GLY A 15 30.16 -0.94 9.10
N GLY A 16 30.69 -1.63 8.54
CA GLY A 16 29.79 -2.28 7.77
C GLY A 16 28.49 -1.61 7.80
N GLN A 17 28.51 -0.51 7.40
CA GLN A 17 27.32 0.27 7.38
C GLN A 17 26.48 -0.20 6.21
N ALA A 18 25.49 -1.04 6.50
CA ALA A 18 24.53 -1.41 5.49
C ALA A 18 23.77 -0.19 5.02
N ALA A 19 23.33 -0.21 3.77
CA ALA A 19 22.42 0.82 3.28
C ALA A 19 21.15 0.84 4.13
N PRO A 20 20.57 2.01 4.39
CA PRO A 20 19.30 2.07 5.14
C PRO A 20 18.23 1.25 4.45
N VAL A 21 17.43 0.53 5.24
CA VAL A 21 16.25 -0.17 4.71
C VAL A 21 15.22 0.88 4.33
N PRO A 22 14.69 0.84 3.11
CA PRO A 22 13.64 1.78 2.72
C PRO A 22 12.46 1.67 3.67
N GLU A 23 11.93 2.81 4.05
CA GLU A 23 10.75 2.87 4.89
C GLU A 23 9.54 2.37 4.11
N LEU A 24 8.74 1.50 4.73
CA LEU A 24 7.52 1.02 4.11
C LEU A 24 6.50 2.15 4.02
N GLU A 25 5.82 2.22 2.90
CA GLU A 25 4.75 3.21 2.73
C GLU A 25 3.61 2.90 3.71
N PRO A 26 3.08 3.89 4.43
CA PRO A 26 2.08 3.65 5.46
C PRO A 26 0.72 3.28 4.87
N ILE A 27 -0.03 2.49 5.63
CA ILE A 27 -1.39 2.10 5.29
C ILE A 27 -2.44 2.87 6.10
N GLY A 28 -2.01 3.77 6.99
CA GLY A 28 -2.94 4.49 7.87
C GLY A 28 -3.55 3.57 8.92
N ASP A 29 -4.86 3.61 9.07
CA ASP A 29 -5.58 2.88 10.11
C ASP A 29 -5.92 1.47 9.64
N LEU A 30 -5.16 0.48 10.11
CA LEU A 30 -5.39 -0.93 9.74
C LEU A 30 -6.79 -1.40 10.13
N ALA A 31 -7.31 -0.98 11.29
CA ALA A 31 -8.63 -1.40 11.73
C ALA A 31 -9.71 -0.87 10.78
N ALA A 32 -9.56 0.36 10.31
CA ALA A 32 -10.49 0.94 9.35
C ALA A 32 -10.48 0.16 8.03
N TRP A 33 -9.29 -0.12 7.48
CA TRP A 33 -9.18 -0.87 6.24
C TRP A 33 -9.70 -2.29 6.39
N THR A 34 -9.45 -2.93 7.52
CA THR A 34 -9.97 -4.28 7.79
C THR A 34 -11.49 -4.28 7.83
N CYS A 35 -12.09 -3.26 8.44
CA CYS A 35 -13.56 -3.15 8.49
C CYS A 35 -14.16 -3.01 7.09
N ILE A 36 -13.58 -2.13 6.26
CA ILE A 36 -14.02 -1.95 4.88
C ILE A 36 -13.84 -3.24 4.09
N HIS A 37 -12.66 -3.83 4.16
CA HIS A 37 -12.34 -5.06 3.45
C HIS A 37 -13.35 -6.17 3.74
N ARG A 38 -13.71 -6.38 4.99
CA ARG A 38 -14.63 -7.44 5.38
C ARG A 38 -16.00 -7.30 4.75
N ARG A 39 -16.34 -6.10 4.29
CA ARG A 39 -17.64 -5.80 3.67
C ARG A 39 -17.56 -5.63 2.17
N GLU A 40 -16.35 -5.58 1.60
CA GLU A 40 -16.18 -5.38 0.16
C GLU A 40 -15.92 -6.69 -0.57
N GLY A 41 -14.90 -7.45 -0.18
CA GLY A 41 -14.59 -8.70 -0.85
C GLY A 41 -13.32 -9.35 -0.30
N SER A 42 -13.06 -10.57 -0.77
CA SER A 42 -11.81 -11.24 -0.43
C SER A 42 -10.63 -10.56 -1.11
N TRP A 43 -9.44 -10.71 -0.53
CA TRP A 43 -8.25 -10.05 -1.09
C TRP A 43 -8.00 -10.40 -2.56
N PRO A 44 -8.17 -11.67 -3.02
CA PRO A 44 -7.98 -12.00 -4.43
C PRO A 44 -9.26 -11.90 -5.27
N ALA A 45 -10.27 -11.16 -4.84
CA ALA A 45 -11.56 -11.11 -5.53
C ALA A 45 -11.42 -10.54 -6.94
N ASN A 46 -11.95 -11.28 -7.92
CA ASN A 46 -12.07 -10.85 -9.31
C ASN A 46 -13.30 -11.57 -9.88
N THR A 47 -14.48 -11.02 -9.61
CA THR A 47 -15.74 -11.66 -9.94
C THR A 47 -16.30 -11.25 -11.29
N GLY A 48 -15.60 -10.38 -12.02
CA GLY A 48 -16.07 -9.89 -13.32
C GLY A 48 -17.00 -8.69 -13.24
N ASN A 49 -17.16 -8.11 -12.03
CA ASN A 49 -18.05 -6.95 -11.82
C ASN A 49 -17.34 -5.60 -12.05
N GLY A 50 -16.09 -5.62 -12.50
CA GLY A 50 -15.31 -4.39 -12.72
C GLY A 50 -14.60 -3.85 -11.48
N TYR A 51 -14.71 -4.55 -10.35
CA TYR A 51 -14.02 -4.20 -9.11
C TYR A 51 -13.10 -5.33 -8.68
N TYR A 52 -11.95 -5.00 -8.07
CA TYR A 52 -10.89 -5.95 -7.86
C TYR A 52 -10.37 -5.88 -6.44
N GLY A 53 -10.10 -7.05 -5.87
CA GLY A 53 -9.42 -7.19 -4.59
C GLY A 53 -10.30 -7.00 -3.39
N GLY A 54 -9.65 -6.98 -2.22
CA GLY A 54 -10.34 -6.91 -0.94
C GLY A 54 -10.96 -5.57 -0.61
N LEU A 55 -10.63 -4.53 -1.39
CA LEU A 55 -11.20 -3.19 -1.24
C LEU A 55 -12.02 -2.78 -2.45
N GLN A 56 -12.20 -3.70 -3.40
CA GLN A 56 -13.06 -3.51 -4.57
C GLN A 56 -12.76 -2.22 -5.33
N MET A 57 -11.52 -2.09 -5.78
CA MET A 57 -11.06 -0.94 -6.55
C MET A 57 -11.33 -1.16 -8.03
N ASP A 58 -11.85 -0.15 -8.72
CA ASP A 58 -12.04 -0.23 -10.16
C ASP A 58 -10.77 0.18 -10.91
N SER A 59 -10.76 -0.01 -12.23
CA SER A 59 -9.56 0.23 -13.03
C SER A 59 -9.13 1.68 -13.02
N SER A 60 -10.07 2.61 -13.04
CA SER A 60 -9.77 4.04 -12.98
C SER A 60 -9.10 4.43 -11.67
N PHE A 61 -9.61 3.90 -10.56
CA PHE A 61 -9.04 4.12 -9.24
C PHE A 61 -7.59 3.60 -9.19
N MET A 62 -7.38 2.37 -9.65
CA MET A 62 -6.05 1.74 -9.61
C MET A 62 -5.06 2.47 -10.52
N GLN A 63 -5.50 2.93 -11.69
CA GLN A 63 -4.64 3.69 -12.59
C GLN A 63 -4.27 5.04 -12.00
N THR A 64 -5.13 5.64 -11.20
CA THR A 64 -4.88 6.94 -10.58
C THR A 64 -3.95 6.80 -9.38
N TYR A 65 -4.21 5.83 -8.50
CA TYR A 65 -3.54 5.77 -7.20
C TYR A 65 -2.49 4.67 -7.10
N GLY A 66 -2.52 3.69 -7.98
CA GLY A 66 -1.64 2.52 -7.89
C GLY A 66 -0.99 2.08 -9.19
N PRO A 67 -0.56 3.01 -10.09
CA PRO A 67 0.08 2.57 -11.34
C PRO A 67 1.36 1.78 -11.10
N ASP A 68 2.09 2.08 -10.03
CA ASP A 68 3.29 1.34 -9.66
C ASP A 68 2.97 -0.10 -9.26
N LYS A 69 1.80 -0.35 -8.67
CA LYS A 69 1.40 -1.71 -8.31
C LYS A 69 0.90 -2.48 -9.52
N ILE A 70 0.20 -1.81 -10.42
CA ILE A 70 -0.17 -2.44 -11.70
C ILE A 70 1.08 -2.94 -12.41
N GLU A 71 2.13 -2.13 -12.45
CA GLU A 71 3.40 -2.52 -13.07
C GLU A 71 4.07 -3.66 -12.29
N LYS A 72 4.14 -3.52 -10.96
CA LYS A 72 4.82 -4.49 -10.09
C LYS A 72 4.25 -5.90 -10.23
N TYR A 73 2.93 -6.01 -10.29
CA TYR A 73 2.26 -7.31 -10.30
C TYR A 73 1.80 -7.74 -11.70
N GLY A 74 1.90 -6.86 -12.69
CA GLY A 74 1.42 -7.15 -14.03
C GLY A 74 -0.10 -7.22 -14.15
N GLY A 75 -0.83 -6.51 -13.27
CA GLY A 75 -2.28 -6.52 -13.31
C GLY A 75 -2.91 -5.79 -12.12
N TYR A 76 -4.21 -6.02 -11.94
CA TYR A 76 -5.03 -5.28 -10.99
C TYR A 76 -5.00 -5.88 -9.58
N ALA A 77 -5.74 -5.26 -8.67
CA ALA A 77 -5.58 -5.42 -7.23
C ALA A 77 -5.79 -6.86 -6.73
N HIS A 78 -6.56 -7.68 -7.45
CA HIS A 78 -6.74 -9.08 -7.07
C HIS A 78 -5.42 -9.88 -7.08
N LEU A 79 -4.39 -9.33 -7.75
CA LEU A 79 -3.05 -9.93 -7.79
C LEU A 79 -2.11 -9.36 -6.74
N TRP A 80 -2.47 -8.24 -6.11
CA TRP A 80 -1.60 -7.53 -5.19
C TRP A 80 -1.69 -8.10 -3.78
N SER A 81 -0.61 -7.99 -3.01
CA SER A 81 -0.68 -8.34 -1.59
C SER A 81 -1.74 -7.49 -0.88
N PRO A 82 -2.34 -8.00 0.21
CA PRO A 82 -3.26 -7.19 1.01
C PRO A 82 -2.66 -5.84 1.42
N ARG A 83 -1.39 -5.84 1.80
CA ARG A 83 -0.72 -4.61 2.20
C ARG A 83 -0.65 -3.60 1.06
N ASP A 84 -0.27 -4.05 -0.14
CA ASP A 84 -0.18 -3.15 -1.28
C ASP A 84 -1.55 -2.63 -1.70
N GLN A 85 -2.60 -3.42 -1.54
CA GLN A 85 -3.97 -2.95 -1.75
C GLN A 85 -4.30 -1.81 -0.77
N MET A 86 -3.96 -1.98 0.51
CA MET A 86 -4.21 -0.96 1.53
C MET A 86 -3.35 0.29 1.32
N VAL A 87 -2.11 0.14 0.86
CA VAL A 87 -1.24 1.27 0.52
C VAL A 87 -1.91 2.16 -0.53
N VAL A 88 -2.42 1.56 -1.59
CA VAL A 88 -3.06 2.31 -2.68
C VAL A 88 -4.35 2.97 -2.19
N ALA A 89 -5.13 2.25 -1.40
CA ALA A 89 -6.35 2.81 -0.81
C ALA A 89 -6.03 4.00 0.11
N GLU A 90 -4.96 3.91 0.88
CA GLU A 90 -4.54 4.98 1.77
C GLU A 90 -4.08 6.22 1.00
N ARG A 91 -3.46 6.04 -0.16
CA ARG A 91 -3.11 7.17 -1.04
C ARG A 91 -4.36 7.97 -1.42
N ALA A 92 -5.43 7.27 -1.79
CA ALA A 92 -6.70 7.93 -2.13
C ALA A 92 -7.33 8.58 -0.90
N ARG A 93 -7.27 7.91 0.26
CA ARG A 93 -7.87 8.44 1.48
C ARG A 93 -7.29 9.80 1.88
N ARG A 94 -6.00 10.03 1.62
CA ARG A 94 -5.36 11.30 1.99
C ARG A 94 -5.97 12.52 1.29
N THR A 95 -6.61 12.33 0.15
CA THR A 95 -7.25 13.43 -0.59
C THR A 95 -8.77 13.31 -0.61
N ARG A 96 -9.31 12.10 -0.52
CA ARG A 96 -10.74 11.85 -0.69
C ARG A 96 -11.42 11.34 0.57
N GLY A 97 -10.69 11.12 1.67
CA GLY A 97 -11.23 10.47 2.83
C GLY A 97 -11.64 9.04 2.49
N TYR A 98 -12.63 8.52 3.21
CA TYR A 98 -13.17 7.18 2.96
C TYR A 98 -14.33 7.18 1.98
N TYR A 99 -14.62 8.30 1.34
CA TYR A 99 -15.77 8.44 0.45
C TYR A 99 -15.74 7.55 -0.80
N PRO A 100 -14.59 7.05 -1.29
CA PRO A 100 -14.63 6.02 -2.34
C PRO A 100 -15.37 4.74 -1.94
N TRP A 101 -15.56 4.51 -0.62
CA TRP A 101 -16.29 3.36 -0.08
C TRP A 101 -17.48 3.86 0.74
N PRO A 102 -18.47 4.57 0.15
CA PRO A 102 -19.44 5.32 0.93
C PRO A 102 -20.31 4.44 1.83
N ASN A 103 -20.76 3.30 1.33
CA ASN A 103 -21.64 2.43 2.11
C ASN A 103 -20.89 1.68 3.20
N THR A 104 -19.75 1.09 2.85
CA THR A 104 -18.97 0.32 3.82
C THR A 104 -18.28 1.23 4.85
N ALA A 105 -17.80 2.38 4.44
CA ALA A 105 -17.21 3.34 5.35
C ALA A 105 -18.24 3.85 6.36
N ARG A 106 -19.48 4.08 5.90
CA ARG A 106 -20.55 4.47 6.81
C ARG A 106 -20.88 3.35 7.79
N ALA A 107 -20.98 2.12 7.32
CA ALA A 107 -21.20 0.97 8.18
C ALA A 107 -20.07 0.77 9.19
N CYS A 108 -18.86 1.19 8.86
CA CYS A 108 -17.70 1.11 9.75
C CYS A 108 -17.53 2.34 10.66
N GLY A 109 -18.43 3.32 10.56
CA GLY A 109 -18.36 4.52 11.38
C GLY A 109 -17.25 5.48 10.99
N LEU A 110 -16.80 5.44 9.73
CA LEU A 110 -15.68 6.25 9.24
C LEU A 110 -16.14 7.53 8.56
N ILE A 111 -17.40 7.59 8.19
CA ILE A 111 -18.03 8.77 7.63
C ILE A 111 -19.46 8.89 8.15
#